data_7530e3afdcd202754e0c6dc5b2f9abb9
#
_entry.id   7530e3afdcd202754e0c6dc5b2f9abb9
#
_cell.length_a   1.000
_cell.length_b   1.000
_cell.length_c   1.000
_cell.angle_alpha   90.00
_cell.angle_beta   90.00
_cell.angle_gamma   90.00
#
_symmetry.space_group_name_H-M   'P 1'
#
loop_
_entity.id
_entity.type
_entity.pdbx_description
1 polymer ?
#
loop_
_entity_poly.entity_id
_entity_poly.type
_entity_poly.pdbx_seq_one_letter_code
_entity_poly.pdbx_strand_id
1 'polypeptide(L)'
;MDIPERLSENSKRSQAELLRKVEEENKVYYIDECKKLDEWSEDLKENLQRELKDLDREIKEKTREANAMAGTSTLAEMITAKDEVNSLKKLRDKKRRHLFEEEDRIAEENERLQEEMRKKLIGKTE
;
A
#
# COMPACT_ATOMS: atom_id res chain seq x y z
N MET A 1 17.92 58.42 16.89
CA MET A 1 18.61 57.14 16.85
C MET A 1 17.66 55.99 16.58
N ASP A 2 16.95 56.09 15.47
CA ASP A 2 15.92 55.09 15.11
C ASP A 2 16.48 53.92 14.30
N ILE A 3 17.72 53.97 13.86
CA ILE A 3 18.36 52.99 12.99
C ILE A 3 18.46 51.58 13.59
N PRO A 4 18.88 51.39 14.87
CA PRO A 4 18.94 50.08 15.48
C PRO A 4 17.58 49.41 15.67
N GLU A 5 16.56 50.19 16.01
CA GLU A 5 15.20 49.69 16.18
C GLU A 5 14.58 49.27 14.85
N ARG A 6 14.76 50.05 13.79
CA ARG A 6 14.30 49.71 12.43
C ARG A 6 14.97 48.48 11.87
N LEU A 7 16.26 48.32 12.07
CA LEU A 7 16.99 47.13 11.68
C LEU A 7 16.51 45.88 12.42
N SER A 8 16.22 46.01 13.72
CA SER A 8 15.68 44.92 14.53
C SER A 8 14.27 44.52 14.05
N GLU A 9 13.39 45.48 13.76
CA GLU A 9 12.05 45.24 13.25
C GLU A 9 12.09 44.61 11.86
N ASN A 10 12.92 45.05 10.94
CA ASN A 10 13.10 44.49 9.62
C ASN A 10 13.66 43.06 9.70
N SER A 11 14.58 42.80 10.61
CA SER A 11 15.12 41.47 10.86
C SER A 11 14.04 40.52 11.36
N LYS A 12 13.18 40.96 12.30
CA LYS A 12 12.05 40.17 12.81
C LYS A 12 11.03 39.86 11.70
N ARG A 13 10.70 40.82 10.83
CA ARG A 13 9.80 40.62 9.70
C ARG A 13 10.37 39.63 8.70
N SER A 14 11.66 39.73 8.38
CA SER A 14 12.36 38.79 7.50
C SER A 14 12.35 37.37 8.05
N GLN A 15 12.58 37.22 9.37
CA GLN A 15 12.51 35.92 10.05
C GLN A 15 11.09 35.35 10.02
N ALA A 16 10.07 36.17 10.26
CA ALA A 16 8.67 35.74 10.21
C ALA A 16 8.26 35.31 8.81
N GLU A 17 8.70 35.99 7.77
CA GLU A 17 8.45 35.62 6.37
C GLU A 17 9.16 34.33 6.01
N LEU A 18 10.40 34.15 6.45
CA LEU A 18 11.16 32.94 6.22
C LEU A 18 10.51 31.72 6.87
N LEU A 19 10.07 31.86 8.13
CA LEU A 19 9.33 30.80 8.84
C LEU A 19 8.04 30.43 8.16
N ARG A 20 7.31 31.43 7.63
CA ARG A 20 6.08 31.20 6.88
C ARG A 20 6.32 30.41 5.60
N LYS A 21 7.39 30.76 4.85
CA LYS A 21 7.80 30.03 3.66
C LYS A 21 8.15 28.59 3.97
N VAL A 22 8.94 28.34 5.00
CA VAL A 22 9.31 27.00 5.44
C VAL A 22 8.08 26.19 5.82
N GLU A 23 7.15 26.79 6.54
CA GLU A 23 5.89 26.14 6.92
C GLU A 23 5.06 25.76 5.70
N GLU A 24 4.92 26.67 4.71
CA GLU A 24 4.22 26.37 3.48
C GLU A 24 4.89 25.26 2.65
N GLU A 25 6.21 25.28 2.54
CA GLU A 25 6.97 24.22 1.89
C GLU A 25 6.79 22.88 2.59
N ASN A 26 6.79 22.85 3.91
CA ASN A 26 6.57 21.65 4.71
C ASN A 26 5.15 21.10 4.55
N LYS A 27 4.15 21.98 4.42
CA LYS A 27 2.76 21.57 4.14
C LYS A 27 2.66 20.88 2.79
N VAL A 28 3.25 21.48 1.75
CA VAL A 28 3.26 20.91 0.40
C VAL A 28 3.97 19.56 0.41
N TYR A 29 5.12 19.49 1.03
CA TYR A 29 5.88 18.25 1.16
C TYR A 29 5.09 17.15 1.88
N TYR A 30 4.46 17.49 3.01
CA TYR A 30 3.63 16.56 3.78
C TYR A 30 2.46 16.00 2.93
N ILE A 31 1.74 16.87 2.24
CA ILE A 31 0.62 16.50 1.39
C ILE A 31 1.08 15.55 0.26
N ASP A 32 2.17 15.90 -0.42
CA ASP A 32 2.70 15.11 -1.52
C ASP A 32 3.19 13.73 -1.06
N GLU A 33 3.90 13.68 0.07
CA GLU A 33 4.41 12.41 0.62
C GLU A 33 3.27 11.52 1.15
N CYS A 34 2.25 12.10 1.79
CA CYS A 34 1.06 11.36 2.20
C CYS A 34 0.33 10.75 1.00
N LYS A 35 0.20 11.52 -0.07
CA LYS A 35 -0.41 11.05 -1.32
C LYS A 35 0.34 9.87 -1.92
N LYS A 36 1.67 9.94 -1.96
CA LYS A 36 2.53 8.84 -2.45
C LYS A 36 2.37 7.59 -1.58
N LEU A 37 2.31 7.73 -0.27
CA LEU A 37 2.11 6.62 0.67
C LEU A 37 0.74 5.98 0.51
N ASP A 38 -0.30 6.79 0.31
CA ASP A 38 -1.66 6.30 0.05
C ASP A 38 -1.72 5.53 -1.28
N GLU A 39 -1.10 6.03 -2.33
CA GLU A 39 -1.01 5.36 -3.64
C GLU A 39 -0.24 4.03 -3.53
N TRP A 40 0.88 4.01 -2.84
CA TRP A 40 1.66 2.81 -2.55
C TRP A 40 0.82 1.75 -1.82
N SER A 41 0.10 2.17 -0.78
CA SER A 41 -0.79 1.31 0.00
C SER A 41 -1.90 0.68 -0.87
N GLU A 42 -2.55 1.50 -1.70
CA GLU A 42 -3.59 1.04 -2.61
C GLU A 42 -3.05 0.07 -3.67
N ASP A 43 -1.88 0.34 -4.23
CA ASP A 43 -1.23 -0.53 -5.21
C ASP A 43 -0.91 -1.91 -4.62
N LEU A 44 -0.42 -1.97 -3.38
CA LEU A 44 -0.16 -3.23 -2.68
C LEU A 44 -1.44 -4.03 -2.45
N LYS A 45 -2.53 -3.37 -2.04
CA LYS A 45 -3.83 -4.01 -1.85
C LYS A 45 -4.39 -4.55 -3.16
N GLU A 46 -4.28 -3.78 -4.25
CA GLU A 46 -4.70 -4.20 -5.58
C GLU A 46 -3.91 -5.44 -6.06
N ASN A 47 -2.60 -5.48 -5.80
CA ASN A 47 -1.76 -6.62 -6.13
C ASN A 47 -2.21 -7.90 -5.39
N LEU A 48 -2.53 -7.80 -4.12
CA LEU A 48 -3.05 -8.93 -3.33
C LEU A 48 -4.38 -9.44 -3.90
N GLN A 49 -5.28 -8.54 -4.26
CA GLN A 49 -6.57 -8.89 -4.86
C GLN A 49 -6.40 -9.52 -6.25
N ARG A 50 -5.43 -9.03 -7.03
CA ARG A 50 -5.11 -9.57 -8.35
C ARG A 50 -4.57 -10.99 -8.26
N GLU A 51 -3.70 -11.28 -7.29
CA GLU A 51 -3.19 -12.63 -7.04
C GLU A 51 -4.33 -13.63 -6.79
N LEU A 52 -5.35 -13.23 -6.00
CA LEU A 52 -6.53 -14.04 -5.76
C LEU A 52 -7.34 -14.28 -7.03
N LYS A 53 -7.55 -13.26 -7.84
CA LYS A 53 -8.26 -13.38 -9.12
C LYS A 53 -7.53 -14.29 -10.08
N ASP A 54 -6.21 -14.21 -10.15
CA ASP A 54 -5.39 -15.06 -11.00
C ASP A 54 -5.47 -16.52 -10.53
N LEU A 55 -5.47 -16.76 -9.23
CA LEU A 55 -5.64 -18.09 -8.67
C LEU A 55 -7.03 -18.67 -8.98
N ASP A 56 -8.07 -17.88 -8.83
CA ASP A 56 -9.45 -18.30 -9.20
C ASP A 56 -9.55 -18.67 -10.69
N ARG A 57 -8.90 -17.92 -11.55
CA ARG A 57 -8.84 -18.19 -12.98
C ARG A 57 -8.12 -19.51 -13.26
N GLU A 58 -6.98 -19.72 -12.64
CA GLU A 58 -6.21 -20.96 -12.77
C GLU A 58 -7.01 -22.17 -12.30
N ILE A 59 -7.72 -22.06 -11.18
CA ILE A 59 -8.60 -23.11 -10.66
C ILE A 59 -9.70 -23.47 -11.67
N LYS A 60 -10.32 -22.45 -12.29
CA LYS A 60 -11.34 -22.66 -13.32
C LYS A 60 -10.79 -23.41 -14.53
N GLU A 61 -9.61 -23.03 -15.01
CA GLU A 61 -8.94 -23.67 -16.13
C GLU A 61 -8.58 -25.11 -15.83
N LYS A 62 -7.98 -25.37 -14.66
CA LYS A 62 -7.60 -26.72 -14.22
C LYS A 62 -8.80 -27.62 -13.98
N THR A 63 -9.90 -27.07 -13.45
CA THR A 63 -11.16 -27.78 -13.26
C THR A 63 -11.75 -28.19 -14.61
N ARG A 64 -11.72 -27.30 -15.59
CA ARG A 64 -12.20 -27.55 -16.94
C ARG A 64 -11.37 -28.63 -17.62
N GLU A 65 -10.05 -28.58 -17.50
CA GLU A 65 -9.14 -29.59 -18.02
C GLU A 65 -9.39 -30.97 -17.36
N ALA A 66 -9.54 -31.02 -16.04
CA ALA A 66 -9.82 -32.25 -15.29
C ALA A 66 -11.15 -32.87 -15.74
N ASN A 67 -12.18 -32.06 -15.94
CA ASN A 67 -13.48 -32.54 -16.44
C ASN A 67 -13.41 -33.07 -17.87
N ALA A 68 -12.57 -32.47 -18.71
CA ALA A 68 -12.37 -32.90 -20.11
C ALA A 68 -11.62 -34.24 -20.21
N MET A 69 -10.92 -34.67 -19.17
CA MET A 69 -10.17 -35.94 -19.16
C MET A 69 -11.06 -37.18 -19.04
N ALA A 70 -12.32 -37.03 -18.69
CA ALA A 70 -13.23 -38.15 -18.35
C ALA A 70 -13.40 -39.19 -19.45
N GLY A 71 -13.23 -38.84 -20.74
CA GLY A 71 -13.40 -39.74 -21.86
C GLY A 71 -12.11 -40.31 -22.46
N THR A 72 -10.93 -39.78 -22.10
CA THR A 72 -9.67 -40.06 -22.80
C THR A 72 -8.51 -40.42 -21.89
N SER A 73 -8.65 -40.26 -20.57
CA SER A 73 -7.56 -40.44 -19.62
C SER A 73 -7.79 -41.62 -18.67
N THR A 74 -6.72 -42.15 -18.10
CA THR A 74 -6.81 -43.18 -17.07
C THR A 74 -7.36 -42.61 -15.76
N LEU A 75 -7.88 -43.50 -14.91
CA LEU A 75 -8.37 -43.13 -13.58
C LEU A 75 -7.27 -42.45 -12.75
N ALA A 76 -6.04 -42.96 -12.79
CA ALA A 76 -4.90 -42.39 -12.07
C ALA A 76 -4.61 -40.93 -12.50
N GLU A 77 -4.65 -40.66 -13.81
CA GLU A 77 -4.46 -39.32 -14.37
C GLU A 77 -5.58 -38.38 -13.93
N MET A 78 -6.83 -38.84 -13.95
CA MET A 78 -7.96 -38.06 -13.46
C MET A 78 -7.85 -37.70 -11.99
N ILE A 79 -7.43 -38.63 -11.13
CA ILE A 79 -7.23 -38.43 -9.72
C ILE A 79 -6.12 -37.40 -9.50
N THR A 80 -5.01 -37.52 -10.21
CA THR A 80 -3.89 -36.54 -10.10
C THR A 80 -4.34 -35.15 -10.48
N ALA A 81 -5.09 -35.00 -11.58
CA ALA A 81 -5.63 -33.73 -12.04
C ALA A 81 -6.57 -33.10 -10.97
N LYS A 82 -7.42 -33.91 -10.37
CA LYS A 82 -8.36 -33.47 -9.34
C LYS A 82 -7.64 -33.07 -8.05
N ASP A 83 -6.59 -33.79 -7.68
CA ASP A 83 -5.76 -33.48 -6.51
C ASP A 83 -5.03 -32.15 -6.71
N GLU A 84 -4.56 -31.85 -7.91
CA GLU A 84 -3.96 -30.56 -8.27
C GLU A 84 -4.96 -29.42 -8.09
N VAL A 85 -6.19 -29.58 -8.59
CA VAL A 85 -7.28 -28.60 -8.40
C VAL A 85 -7.57 -28.38 -6.93
N ASN A 86 -7.65 -29.45 -6.15
CA ASN A 86 -7.92 -29.34 -4.70
C ASN A 86 -6.79 -28.63 -3.96
N SER A 87 -5.53 -28.85 -4.35
CA SER A 87 -4.37 -28.16 -3.79
C SER A 87 -4.42 -26.66 -4.07
N LEU A 88 -4.79 -26.26 -5.29
CA LEU A 88 -4.96 -24.87 -5.69
C LEU A 88 -6.11 -24.21 -4.91
N LYS A 89 -7.22 -24.92 -4.71
CA LYS A 89 -8.35 -24.42 -3.90
C LYS A 89 -7.95 -24.18 -2.45
N LYS A 90 -7.16 -25.07 -1.85
CA LYS A 90 -6.63 -24.89 -0.51
C LYS A 90 -5.74 -23.66 -0.39
N LEU A 91 -4.86 -23.46 -1.38
CA LEU A 91 -3.98 -22.30 -1.43
C LEU A 91 -4.80 -21.00 -1.57
N ARG A 92 -5.80 -21.01 -2.46
CA ARG A 92 -6.72 -19.87 -2.63
C ARG A 92 -7.43 -19.51 -1.33
N ASP A 93 -8.00 -20.51 -0.64
CA ASP A 93 -8.75 -20.31 0.59
C ASP A 93 -7.84 -19.77 1.70
N LYS A 94 -6.61 -20.26 1.77
CA LYS A 94 -5.60 -19.74 2.71
C LYS A 94 -5.29 -18.28 2.41
N LYS A 95 -5.02 -17.92 1.15
CA LYS A 95 -4.75 -16.53 0.76
C LYS A 95 -5.96 -15.62 1.01
N ARG A 96 -7.17 -16.12 0.75
CA ARG A 96 -8.40 -15.36 1.01
C ARG A 96 -8.58 -15.05 2.49
N ARG A 97 -8.32 -16.03 3.37
CA ARG A 97 -8.40 -15.83 4.82
C ARG A 97 -7.39 -14.79 5.32
N HIS A 98 -6.19 -14.75 4.73
CA HIS A 98 -5.16 -13.81 5.12
C HIS A 98 -5.24 -12.46 4.41
N LEU A 99 -6.10 -12.31 3.41
CA LEU A 99 -6.22 -11.08 2.63
C LEU A 99 -6.50 -9.86 3.51
N PHE A 100 -7.47 -9.96 4.41
CA PHE A 100 -7.84 -8.85 5.29
C PHE A 100 -6.74 -8.52 6.29
N GLU A 101 -6.07 -9.54 6.82
CA GLU A 101 -4.91 -9.32 7.72
C GLU A 101 -3.77 -8.62 7.00
N GLU A 102 -3.48 -9.00 5.76
CA GLU A 102 -2.47 -8.36 4.92
C GLU A 102 -2.85 -6.92 4.56
N GLU A 103 -4.10 -6.68 4.20
CA GLU A 103 -4.62 -5.33 3.92
C GLU A 103 -4.53 -4.44 5.15
N ASP A 104 -4.92 -4.94 6.33
CA ASP A 104 -4.81 -4.22 7.60
C ASP A 104 -3.35 -3.88 7.92
N ARG A 105 -2.44 -4.81 7.68
CA ARG A 105 -1.00 -4.61 7.91
C ARG A 105 -0.45 -3.51 7.01
N ILE A 106 -0.86 -3.47 5.75
CA ILE A 106 -0.49 -2.42 4.79
C ILE A 106 -1.04 -1.07 5.25
N ALA A 107 -2.30 -1.02 5.68
CA ALA A 107 -2.93 0.19 6.18
C ALA A 107 -2.23 0.73 7.44
N GLU A 108 -1.90 -0.14 8.39
CA GLU A 108 -1.17 0.21 9.61
C GLU A 108 0.23 0.76 9.30
N GLU A 109 0.95 0.14 8.36
CA GLU A 109 2.26 0.59 7.92
C GLU A 109 2.19 1.98 7.27
N ASN A 110 1.18 2.22 6.44
CA ASN A 110 0.92 3.52 5.83
C ASN A 110 0.69 4.60 6.91
N GLU A 111 -0.19 4.32 7.88
CA GLU A 111 -0.45 5.24 8.99
C GLU A 111 0.81 5.52 9.81
N ARG A 112 1.59 4.49 10.09
CA ARG A 112 2.84 4.61 10.85
C ARG A 112 3.84 5.51 10.14
N LEU A 113 4.02 5.33 8.83
CA LEU A 113 4.93 6.14 8.02
C LEU A 113 4.47 7.60 7.94
N GLN A 114 3.18 7.84 7.79
CA GLN A 114 2.62 9.20 7.79
C GLN A 114 2.79 9.89 9.15
N GLU A 115 2.58 9.16 10.23
CA GLU A 115 2.76 9.69 11.59
C GLU A 115 4.23 10.01 11.89
N GLU A 116 5.17 9.17 11.47
CA GLU A 116 6.60 9.45 11.59
C GLU A 116 7.00 10.71 10.83
N MET A 117 6.49 10.87 9.63
CA MET A 117 6.75 12.05 8.81
C MET A 117 6.19 13.31 9.47
N ARG A 118 4.96 13.22 9.98
CA ARG A 118 4.32 14.32 10.72
C ARG A 118 5.18 14.79 11.91
N LYS A 119 5.66 13.85 12.72
CA LYS A 119 6.52 14.13 13.87
C LYS A 119 7.81 14.81 13.46
N LYS A 120 8.44 14.34 12.39
CA LYS A 120 9.69 14.95 11.87
C LYS A 120 9.47 16.38 11.40
N LEU A 121 8.39 16.65 10.70
CA LEU A 121 8.08 17.97 10.18
C LEU A 121 7.71 18.97 11.30
N ILE A 122 6.93 18.52 12.28
CA ILE A 122 6.60 19.33 13.46
C ILE A 122 7.86 19.62 14.28
N GLY A 123 8.71 18.63 14.51
CA GLY A 123 9.98 18.80 15.21
C GLY A 123 10.94 19.78 14.54
N LYS A 124 10.88 19.92 13.20
CA LYS A 124 11.70 20.88 12.45
C LYS A 124 11.19 22.32 12.54
N THR A 125 9.91 22.51 12.82
CA THR A 125 9.26 23.84 12.90
C THR A 125 9.24 24.40 14.31
N GLU A 126 9.47 23.59 15.31
CA GLU A 126 9.65 24.00 16.70
C GLU A 126 11.11 24.39 16.98
#